data_d41308c03b039454b18ff7740002fc9a
#
_entry.id   d41308c03b039454b18ff7740002fc9a
#
_cell.length_a   1.000
_cell.length_b   1.000
_cell.length_c   1.000
_cell.angle_alpha   90.00
_cell.angle_beta   90.00
_cell.angle_gamma   90.00
#
_symmetry.space_group_name_H-M   'P 1'
#
loop_
_entity.id
_entity.type
_entity.pdbx_description
1 polymer ?
#
loop_
_entity_poly.entity_id
_entity_poly.type
_entity_poly.pdbx_seq_one_letter_code
_entity_poly.pdbx_strand_id
1 'polypeptide(L)'
;GFTAAIGAEYNIVDQLAVGAGIRFVQRDYLYQNLGGDSWNTRYNNNFISIPLHVGYYLLHNPYHEKGWWIKPQVGIYYEYFTSMHTKGMYPMNIMEGYKGDGSYIRYNTTYDFRKNENHLRRSLFGGEAGIKVGYSFGRLDGSIGYNFQYGFSHIYQDKARTSKTARRNSSVITAGIAYKLF
;
A
#
# COMPACT_ATOMS: atom_id res chain seq x y z
N GLY A 1 -1.42 -1.39 8.47
CA GLY A 1 -0.83 -0.32 7.66
C GLY A 1 -1.72 0.91 7.60
N PHE A 2 -1.17 1.98 7.10
CA PHE A 2 -1.82 3.28 7.00
C PHE A 2 -1.61 3.87 5.61
N THR A 3 -2.59 4.65 5.12
CA THR A 3 -2.48 5.35 3.82
C THR A 3 -3.03 6.76 3.95
N ALA A 4 -2.28 7.74 3.44
CA ALA A 4 -2.74 9.12 3.26
C ALA A 4 -2.53 9.52 1.80
N ALA A 5 -3.49 10.24 1.21
CA ALA A 5 -3.45 10.59 -0.20
C ALA A 5 -4.00 12.00 -0.46
N ILE A 6 -3.45 12.62 -1.48
CA ILE A 6 -4.00 13.81 -2.11
C ILE A 6 -4.02 13.58 -3.63
N GLY A 7 -5.05 14.05 -4.30
CA GLY A 7 -5.17 13.85 -5.75
C GLY A 7 -6.17 14.79 -6.37
N ALA A 8 -6.23 14.73 -7.69
CA ALA A 8 -7.18 15.43 -8.51
C ALA A 8 -7.89 14.45 -9.45
N GLU A 9 -9.11 14.77 -9.78
CA GLU A 9 -9.94 14.03 -10.70
C GLU A 9 -10.58 14.99 -11.70
N TYR A 10 -10.66 14.54 -12.94
CA TYR A 10 -11.24 15.31 -14.04
C TYR A 10 -12.25 14.45 -14.78
N ASN A 11 -13.44 14.99 -15.02
CA ASN A 11 -14.44 14.36 -15.86
C ASN A 11 -14.11 14.60 -17.34
N ILE A 12 -13.91 13.51 -18.07
CA ILE A 12 -13.68 13.57 -19.53
C ILE A 12 -15.01 13.72 -20.26
N VAL A 13 -15.99 12.93 -19.84
CA VAL A 13 -17.39 12.98 -20.29
C VAL A 13 -18.29 12.76 -19.07
N ASP A 14 -19.57 13.09 -19.20
CA ASP A 14 -20.53 13.19 -18.09
C ASP A 14 -20.36 12.25 -16.90
N GLN A 15 -20.03 10.99 -17.14
CA GLN A 15 -19.92 9.99 -16.08
C GLN A 15 -18.53 9.37 -15.96
N LEU A 16 -17.63 9.65 -16.92
CA LEU A 16 -16.30 9.06 -16.96
C LEU A 16 -15.27 10.03 -16.38
N ALA A 17 -14.60 9.63 -15.34
CA ALA A 17 -13.59 10.41 -14.66
C ALA A 17 -12.21 9.76 -14.72
N VAL A 18 -11.17 10.57 -14.85
CA VAL A 18 -9.77 10.18 -14.73
C VAL A 18 -9.16 10.89 -13.54
N GLY A 19 -8.43 10.17 -12.72
CA GLY A 19 -7.80 10.72 -11.54
C GLY A 19 -6.34 10.32 -11.40
N ALA A 20 -5.59 11.23 -10.79
CA ALA A 20 -4.19 11.03 -10.41
C ALA A 20 -3.92 11.61 -9.04
N GLY A 21 -2.88 11.15 -8.38
CA GLY A 21 -2.53 11.67 -7.07
C GLY A 21 -1.16 11.24 -6.58
N ILE A 22 -0.89 11.61 -5.34
CA ILE A 22 0.26 11.14 -4.58
C ILE A 22 -0.29 10.51 -3.30
N ARG A 23 0.22 9.35 -2.97
CA ARG A 23 -0.21 8.55 -1.83
C ARG A 23 1.01 8.14 -1.01
N PHE A 24 1.00 8.41 0.28
CA PHE A 24 1.89 7.77 1.23
C PHE A 24 1.25 6.47 1.68
N VAL A 25 1.99 5.37 1.65
CA VAL A 25 1.51 4.04 2.00
C VAL A 25 2.47 3.39 2.97
N GLN A 26 1.97 3.03 4.13
CA GLN A 26 2.69 2.23 5.11
C GLN A 26 2.08 0.83 5.15
N ARG A 27 2.91 -0.19 4.91
CA ARG A 27 2.51 -1.59 5.01
C ARG A 27 3.30 -2.30 6.07
N ASP A 28 2.57 -2.78 7.07
CA ASP A 28 3.14 -3.55 8.17
C ASP A 28 2.83 -5.03 7.96
N TYR A 29 3.80 -5.87 8.20
CA TYR A 29 3.57 -7.30 8.32
C TYR A 29 4.42 -7.89 9.44
N LEU A 30 3.90 -8.95 10.03
CA LEU A 30 4.53 -9.69 11.10
C LEU A 30 4.93 -11.06 10.56
N TYR A 31 6.20 -11.38 10.69
CA TYR A 31 6.70 -12.73 10.46
C TYR A 31 6.94 -13.41 11.80
N GLN A 32 6.28 -14.56 12.01
CA GLN A 32 6.36 -15.33 13.26
C GLN A 32 6.74 -16.76 12.98
N ASN A 33 7.62 -17.31 13.82
CA ASN A 33 7.80 -18.75 13.95
C ASN A 33 7.10 -19.21 15.23
N LEU A 34 6.13 -20.10 15.09
CA LEU A 34 5.33 -20.64 16.20
C LEU A 34 5.92 -21.95 16.76
N GLY A 35 7.13 -22.36 16.34
CA GLY A 35 7.86 -23.49 16.88
C GLY A 35 8.44 -23.23 18.27
N GLY A 36 9.13 -24.26 18.84
CA GLY A 36 9.68 -24.21 20.21
C GLY A 36 10.63 -23.03 20.49
N ASP A 37 11.28 -22.50 19.45
CA ASP A 37 12.08 -21.27 19.49
C ASP A 37 11.25 -20.14 18.86
N SER A 38 10.37 -19.55 19.63
CA SER A 38 9.49 -18.48 19.13
C SER A 38 10.27 -17.21 18.85
N TRP A 39 10.27 -16.76 17.59
CA TRP A 39 10.80 -15.48 17.20
C TRP A 39 9.79 -14.71 16.33
N ASN A 40 9.87 -13.40 16.40
CA ASN A 40 9.00 -12.54 15.62
C ASN A 40 9.78 -11.36 15.04
N THR A 41 9.39 -10.97 13.84
CA THR A 41 9.92 -9.81 13.16
C THR A 41 8.77 -9.01 12.56
N ARG A 42 8.62 -7.76 12.98
CA ARG A 42 7.70 -6.81 12.37
C ARG A 42 8.47 -5.97 11.37
N TYR A 43 7.95 -5.92 10.17
CA TYR A 43 8.42 -5.06 9.09
C TYR A 43 7.44 -3.90 8.91
N ASN A 44 7.97 -2.69 8.89
CA ASN A 44 7.23 -1.48 8.58
C ASN A 44 7.83 -0.90 7.30
N ASN A 45 7.06 -0.98 6.22
CA ASN A 45 7.50 -0.61 4.88
C ASN A 45 6.75 0.64 4.43
N ASN A 46 7.48 1.69 4.09
CA ASN A 46 6.93 2.95 3.65
C ASN A 46 7.18 3.17 2.16
N PHE A 47 6.14 3.63 1.47
CA PHE A 47 6.15 3.87 0.04
C PHE A 47 5.55 5.23 -0.28
N ILE A 48 6.05 5.87 -1.34
CA ILE A 48 5.34 6.92 -2.06
C ILE A 48 4.75 6.27 -3.31
N SER A 49 3.45 6.42 -3.50
CA SER A 49 2.70 5.82 -4.60
C SER A 49 2.05 6.92 -5.45
N ILE A 50 2.09 6.73 -6.76
CA ILE A 50 1.43 7.59 -7.75
C ILE A 50 0.38 6.75 -8.46
N PRO A 51 -0.89 6.80 -8.03
CA PRO A 51 -2.00 6.15 -8.70
C PRO A 51 -2.49 6.95 -9.90
N LEU A 52 -2.87 6.22 -10.95
CA LEU A 52 -3.64 6.72 -12.09
C LEU A 52 -4.85 5.82 -12.24
N HIS A 53 -6.04 6.37 -12.24
CA HIS A 53 -7.27 5.58 -12.30
C HIS A 53 -8.31 6.20 -13.22
N VAL A 54 -9.16 5.34 -13.74
CA VAL A 54 -10.36 5.68 -14.48
C VAL A 54 -11.54 5.15 -13.67
N GLY A 55 -12.57 5.95 -13.50
CA GLY A 55 -13.79 5.58 -12.80
C GLY A 55 -15.03 6.03 -13.56
N TYR A 56 -16.14 5.36 -13.32
CA TYR A 56 -17.42 5.65 -13.94
C TYR A 56 -18.50 5.86 -12.88
N TYR A 57 -19.22 6.99 -12.92
CA TYR A 57 -20.31 7.32 -12.00
C TYR A 57 -21.61 6.64 -12.45
N LEU A 58 -22.16 5.74 -11.62
CA LEU A 58 -23.33 4.93 -11.98
C LEU A 58 -24.68 5.57 -11.69
N LEU A 59 -24.83 6.29 -10.57
CA LEU A 59 -26.12 6.84 -10.15
C LEU A 59 -26.31 8.30 -10.56
N HIS A 60 -25.46 9.15 -10.04
CA HIS A 60 -25.44 10.59 -10.32
C HIS A 60 -24.04 11.01 -10.67
N ASN A 61 -23.95 12.02 -11.54
CA ASN A 61 -22.69 12.73 -11.75
C ASN A 61 -22.55 13.79 -10.64
N PRO A 62 -21.62 13.63 -9.68
CA PRO A 62 -21.50 14.57 -8.57
C PRO A 62 -21.12 15.98 -9.02
N TYR A 63 -20.61 16.16 -10.24
CA TYR A 63 -20.24 17.47 -10.77
C TYR A 63 -21.45 18.33 -11.15
N HIS A 64 -22.59 17.71 -11.44
CA HIS A 64 -23.80 18.41 -11.86
C HIS A 64 -24.92 18.37 -10.83
N GLU A 65 -24.96 17.31 -10.00
CA GLU A 65 -26.08 17.01 -9.12
C GLU A 65 -25.65 16.77 -7.69
N LYS A 66 -26.56 17.06 -6.74
CA LYS A 66 -26.42 16.64 -5.34
C LYS A 66 -27.02 15.25 -5.19
N GLY A 67 -26.44 14.45 -4.34
CA GLY A 67 -27.00 13.13 -4.05
C GLY A 67 -25.95 12.03 -3.92
N TRP A 68 -26.44 10.82 -3.81
CA TRP A 68 -25.61 9.63 -3.71
C TRP A 68 -25.01 9.25 -5.07
N TRP A 69 -23.77 8.88 -5.06
CA TRP A 69 -23.08 8.34 -6.23
C TRP A 69 -22.29 7.09 -5.88
N ILE A 70 -22.14 6.21 -6.86
CA ILE A 70 -21.31 5.01 -6.80
C ILE A 70 -20.33 5.08 -7.97
N LYS A 71 -19.06 4.82 -7.71
CA LYS A 71 -18.01 4.87 -8.73
C LYS A 71 -17.11 3.62 -8.65
N PRO A 72 -17.34 2.59 -9.47
CA PRO A 72 -16.33 1.62 -9.78
C PRO A 72 -15.15 2.30 -10.48
N GLN A 73 -13.94 1.84 -10.16
CA GLN A 73 -12.71 2.38 -10.71
C GLN A 73 -11.67 1.30 -10.91
N VAL A 74 -10.85 1.48 -11.94
CA VAL A 74 -9.67 0.65 -12.21
C VAL A 74 -8.49 1.56 -12.49
N GLY A 75 -7.30 1.08 -12.21
CA GLY A 75 -6.12 1.90 -12.38
C GLY A 75 -4.82 1.13 -12.28
N ILE A 76 -3.76 1.87 -12.49
CA ILE A 76 -2.39 1.42 -12.28
C ILE A 76 -1.74 2.32 -11.24
N TYR A 77 -0.70 1.83 -10.61
CA TYR A 77 0.09 2.64 -9.70
C TYR A 77 1.57 2.34 -9.83
N TYR A 78 2.37 3.39 -9.66
CA TYR A 78 3.79 3.31 -9.44
C TYR A 78 4.05 3.52 -7.94
N GLU A 79 4.93 2.73 -7.34
CA GLU A 79 5.36 2.88 -5.96
C GLU A 79 6.87 2.97 -5.85
N TYR A 80 7.33 3.93 -5.07
CA TYR A 80 8.73 4.06 -4.69
C TYR A 80 8.90 3.67 -3.23
N PHE A 81 9.71 2.65 -2.97
CA PHE A 81 10.01 2.16 -1.64
C PHE A 81 10.99 3.12 -0.94
N THR A 82 10.50 3.87 0.03
CA THR A 82 11.26 4.93 0.70
C THR A 82 12.09 4.41 1.86
N SER A 83 11.47 3.62 2.75
CA SER A 83 12.14 3.08 3.93
C SER A 83 11.53 1.76 4.40
N MET A 84 12.36 0.92 4.98
CA MET A 84 11.95 -0.30 5.68
C MET A 84 12.54 -0.27 7.08
N HIS A 85 11.67 -0.37 8.06
CA HIS A 85 12.06 -0.48 9.47
C HIS A 85 11.72 -1.87 9.97
N THR A 86 12.68 -2.53 10.60
CA THR A 86 12.55 -3.90 11.07
C THR A 86 12.75 -3.93 12.57
N LYS A 87 11.77 -4.48 13.29
CA LYS A 87 11.82 -4.63 14.74
C LYS A 87 11.43 -6.05 15.12
N GLY A 88 12.20 -6.64 16.01
CA GLY A 88 11.88 -8.00 16.43
C GLY A 88 12.76 -8.51 17.53
N MET A 89 12.60 -9.81 17.80
CA MET A 89 13.46 -10.57 18.69
C MET A 89 13.66 -11.99 18.15
N TYR A 90 14.82 -12.54 18.40
CA TYR A 90 15.13 -13.93 18.13
C TYR A 90 15.93 -14.52 19.29
N PRO A 91 15.78 -15.84 19.56
CA PRO A 91 16.50 -16.49 20.65
C PRO A 91 17.99 -16.58 20.34
N MET A 92 18.84 -16.40 21.35
CA MET A 92 20.29 -16.42 21.19
C MET A 92 20.84 -17.82 20.84
N ASN A 93 20.09 -18.88 21.12
CA ASN A 93 20.48 -20.26 20.79
C ASN A 93 20.60 -20.55 19.28
N ILE A 94 20.11 -19.67 18.41
CA ILE A 94 20.29 -19.75 16.94
C ILE A 94 21.72 -19.33 16.53
N MET A 95 22.46 -18.63 17.38
CA MET A 95 23.83 -18.22 17.08
C MET A 95 24.79 -19.40 17.27
N GLU A 96 25.61 -19.66 16.26
CA GLU A 96 26.60 -20.72 16.28
C GLU A 96 27.56 -20.58 17.48
N GLY A 97 27.67 -21.63 18.31
CA GLY A 97 28.51 -21.64 19.53
C GLY A 97 27.86 -21.12 20.80
N TYR A 98 26.61 -20.66 20.78
CA TYR A 98 25.90 -20.19 21.97
C TYR A 98 25.13 -21.35 22.67
N LYS A 99 25.46 -21.65 23.93
CA LYS A 99 24.68 -22.56 24.77
C LYS A 99 23.52 -21.77 25.36
N GLY A 100 22.30 -21.94 24.80
CA GLY A 100 21.14 -21.15 25.13
C GLY A 100 20.80 -21.13 26.62
N ASP A 101 20.69 -19.95 27.21
CA ASP A 101 20.18 -19.67 28.54
C ASP A 101 18.73 -19.22 28.53
N GLY A 102 18.05 -19.29 27.36
CA GLY A 102 16.71 -18.77 27.15
C GLY A 102 16.65 -17.27 26.89
N SER A 103 17.80 -16.60 26.72
CA SER A 103 17.83 -15.16 26.43
C SER A 103 17.46 -14.85 24.98
N TYR A 104 16.96 -13.64 24.76
CA TYR A 104 16.53 -13.13 23.45
C TYR A 104 17.31 -11.88 23.08
N ILE A 105 17.71 -11.80 21.82
CA ILE A 105 18.25 -10.57 21.24
C ILE A 105 17.10 -9.77 20.63
N ARG A 106 16.96 -8.52 21.07
CA ARG A 106 16.06 -7.55 20.46
C ARG A 106 16.81 -6.71 19.44
N TYR A 107 16.22 -6.49 18.30
CA TYR A 107 16.77 -5.64 17.26
C TYR A 107 15.72 -4.63 16.79
N ASN A 108 16.23 -3.47 16.37
CA ASN A 108 15.43 -2.36 15.89
C ASN A 108 16.30 -1.61 14.88
N THR A 109 16.14 -1.89 13.61
CA THR A 109 17.04 -1.43 12.55
C THR A 109 16.27 -0.84 11.38
N THR A 110 16.88 0.14 10.72
CA THR A 110 16.40 0.68 9.45
C THR A 110 17.26 0.14 8.32
N TYR A 111 16.62 -0.37 7.28
CA TYR A 111 17.29 -0.94 6.13
C TYR A 111 18.06 0.13 5.35
N ASP A 112 19.33 -0.13 5.08
CA ASP A 112 20.17 0.75 4.27
C ASP A 112 20.08 0.41 2.79
N PHE A 113 19.26 1.17 2.06
CA PHE A 113 19.11 1.02 0.61
C PHE A 113 20.35 1.38 -0.21
N ARG A 114 21.38 2.01 0.39
CA ARG A 114 22.64 2.29 -0.31
C ARG A 114 23.46 1.03 -0.45
N LYS A 115 23.51 0.22 0.61
CA LYS A 115 24.14 -1.10 0.60
C LYS A 115 23.30 -2.13 -0.14
N ASN A 116 21.98 -2.05 0.04
CA ASN A 116 20.96 -2.93 -0.56
C ASN A 116 21.33 -4.43 -0.51
N GLU A 117 21.76 -4.91 0.65
CA GLU A 117 22.23 -6.27 0.87
C GLU A 117 21.20 -7.34 0.48
N ASN A 118 19.90 -7.05 0.69
CA ASN A 118 18.81 -7.94 0.32
C ASN A 118 18.31 -7.75 -1.11
N HIS A 119 19.00 -6.96 -1.92
CA HIS A 119 18.65 -6.69 -3.32
C HIS A 119 17.17 -6.33 -3.53
N LEU A 120 16.66 -5.41 -2.71
CA LEU A 120 15.28 -4.93 -2.83
C LEU A 120 15.12 -3.96 -4.01
N ARG A 121 13.99 -4.07 -4.70
CA ARG A 121 13.59 -3.10 -5.74
C ARG A 121 12.94 -1.90 -5.07
N ARG A 122 13.39 -0.71 -5.44
CA ARG A 122 12.77 0.53 -4.97
C ARG A 122 11.61 0.99 -5.84
N SER A 123 11.66 0.67 -7.14
CA SER A 123 10.61 1.02 -8.11
C SER A 123 9.70 -0.17 -8.36
N LEU A 124 8.43 -0.01 -8.10
CA LEU A 124 7.44 -1.07 -8.11
C LEU A 124 6.19 -0.59 -8.84
N PHE A 125 5.54 -1.52 -9.55
CA PHE A 125 4.34 -1.26 -10.34
C PHE A 125 3.24 -2.23 -9.96
N GLY A 126 2.00 -1.78 -10.11
CA GLY A 126 0.84 -2.64 -9.87
C GLY A 126 -0.41 -2.09 -10.52
N GLY A 127 -1.48 -2.88 -10.43
CA GLY A 127 -2.83 -2.51 -10.79
C GLY A 127 -3.71 -2.39 -9.56
N GLU A 128 -4.74 -1.58 -9.66
CA GLU A 128 -5.77 -1.49 -8.63
C GLU A 128 -7.17 -1.48 -9.24
N ALA A 129 -8.10 -2.10 -8.54
CA ALA A 129 -9.52 -2.06 -8.87
C ALA A 129 -10.32 -1.83 -7.59
N GLY A 130 -11.38 -1.07 -7.68
CA GLY A 130 -12.16 -0.74 -6.50
C GLY A 130 -13.49 -0.10 -6.80
N ILE A 131 -14.18 0.23 -5.72
CA ILE A 131 -15.46 0.92 -5.74
C ILE A 131 -15.46 2.01 -4.68
N LYS A 132 -16.00 3.17 -5.02
CA LYS A 132 -16.28 4.26 -4.09
C LYS A 132 -17.76 4.53 -4.04
N VAL A 133 -18.27 4.83 -2.86
CA VAL A 133 -19.63 5.31 -2.62
C VAL A 133 -19.50 6.64 -1.90
N GLY A 134 -20.25 7.63 -2.34
CA GLY A 134 -20.20 8.94 -1.74
C GLY A 134 -21.51 9.72 -1.88
N TYR A 135 -21.52 10.85 -1.21
CA TYR A 135 -22.62 11.81 -1.27
C TYR A 135 -22.07 13.20 -1.60
N SER A 136 -22.71 13.84 -2.57
CA SER A 136 -22.42 15.21 -3.00
C SER A 136 -23.33 16.20 -2.28
N PHE A 137 -22.71 17.13 -1.55
CA PHE A 137 -23.40 18.27 -0.88
C PHE A 137 -23.36 19.55 -1.72
N GLY A 138 -23.02 19.46 -2.98
CA GLY A 138 -22.77 20.58 -3.87
C GLY A 138 -21.28 20.65 -4.21
N ARG A 139 -20.54 21.61 -3.65
CA ARG A 139 -19.09 21.71 -3.88
C ARG A 139 -18.25 20.75 -3.05
N LEU A 140 -18.83 20.14 -2.03
CA LEU A 140 -18.15 19.15 -1.18
C LEU A 140 -18.73 17.76 -1.41
N ASP A 141 -17.88 16.78 -1.52
CA ASP A 141 -18.21 15.37 -1.61
C ASP A 141 -17.55 14.60 -0.45
N GLY A 142 -18.34 13.79 0.24
CA GLY A 142 -17.83 12.81 1.18
C GLY A 142 -17.88 11.41 0.55
N SER A 143 -16.86 10.58 0.77
CA SER A 143 -16.82 9.23 0.19
C SER A 143 -16.13 8.21 1.07
N ILE A 144 -16.57 6.96 0.92
CA ILE A 144 -15.91 5.77 1.42
C ILE A 144 -15.63 4.86 0.23
N GLY A 145 -14.48 4.22 0.22
CA GLY A 145 -14.08 3.35 -0.87
C GLY A 145 -13.36 2.09 -0.39
N TYR A 146 -13.42 1.07 -1.23
CA TYR A 146 -12.63 -0.14 -1.13
C TYR A 146 -11.83 -0.31 -2.40
N ASN A 147 -10.52 -0.56 -2.28
CA ASN A 147 -9.63 -0.84 -3.39
C ASN A 147 -8.82 -2.10 -3.12
N PHE A 148 -8.80 -2.99 -4.10
CA PHE A 148 -7.88 -4.11 -4.15
C PHE A 148 -6.68 -3.72 -5.02
N GLN A 149 -5.49 -3.94 -4.51
CA GLN A 149 -4.22 -3.65 -5.18
C GLN A 149 -3.47 -4.94 -5.45
N TYR A 150 -2.98 -5.09 -6.67
CA TYR A 150 -2.19 -6.23 -7.13
C TYR A 150 -0.83 -5.74 -7.64
N GLY A 151 0.25 -6.20 -7.02
CA GLY A 151 1.62 -5.86 -7.43
C GLY A 151 2.09 -6.71 -8.60
N PHE A 152 2.42 -6.08 -9.72
CA PHE A 152 3.03 -6.76 -10.88
C PHE A 152 4.52 -7.00 -10.66
N SER A 153 5.17 -6.08 -9.97
CA SER A 153 6.60 -6.16 -9.66
C SER A 153 6.87 -7.01 -8.44
N HIS A 154 7.93 -7.81 -8.49
CA HIS A 154 8.47 -8.48 -7.32
C HIS A 154 9.26 -7.50 -6.45
N ILE A 155 9.21 -7.69 -5.14
CA ILE A 155 9.96 -6.86 -4.18
C ILE A 155 11.47 -7.09 -4.30
N TYR A 156 11.91 -8.30 -4.65
CA TYR A 156 13.32 -8.66 -4.79
C TYR A 156 13.79 -8.52 -6.23
N GLN A 157 15.05 -8.10 -6.41
CA GLN A 157 15.72 -8.14 -7.71
C GLN A 157 15.97 -9.58 -8.14
N ASP A 158 16.11 -9.83 -9.44
CA ASP A 158 16.21 -11.18 -9.99
C ASP A 158 17.42 -11.97 -9.44
N LYS A 159 18.49 -11.27 -9.05
CA LYS A 159 19.70 -11.88 -8.42
C LYS A 159 19.45 -12.48 -7.03
N ALA A 160 18.45 -11.99 -6.31
CA ALA A 160 18.10 -12.47 -4.95
C ALA A 160 16.84 -13.32 -4.95
N ARG A 161 16.32 -13.66 -6.11
CA ARG A 161 15.07 -14.37 -6.31
C ARG A 161 15.27 -15.86 -6.02
N THR A 162 14.91 -16.29 -4.82
CA THR A 162 14.66 -17.71 -4.54
C THR A 162 13.36 -18.13 -5.22
N SER A 163 13.15 -19.44 -5.42
CA SER A 163 12.03 -20.02 -6.20
C SER A 163 10.60 -19.59 -5.80
N LYS A 164 10.45 -18.85 -4.69
CA LYS A 164 9.17 -18.33 -4.22
C LYS A 164 9.03 -16.85 -4.61
N THR A 165 8.15 -16.59 -5.55
CA THR A 165 7.79 -15.22 -5.98
C THR A 165 6.90 -14.54 -4.93
N ALA A 166 7.43 -13.57 -4.20
CA ALA A 166 6.62 -12.74 -3.31
C ALA A 166 5.95 -11.61 -4.13
N ARG A 167 4.66 -11.78 -4.43
CA ARG A 167 3.81 -10.72 -4.97
C ARG A 167 3.09 -10.02 -3.82
N ARG A 168 2.81 -8.74 -4.00
CA ARG A 168 2.13 -7.93 -2.99
C ARG A 168 0.68 -7.69 -3.40
N ASN A 169 -0.22 -8.15 -2.56
CA ASN A 169 -1.64 -7.85 -2.68
C ASN A 169 -2.06 -7.07 -1.44
N SER A 170 -2.92 -6.09 -1.60
CA SER A 170 -3.43 -5.29 -0.49
C SER A 170 -4.89 -4.95 -0.70
N SER A 171 -5.66 -4.99 0.38
CA SER A 171 -7.00 -4.45 0.45
C SER A 171 -6.96 -3.16 1.25
N VAL A 172 -7.50 -2.09 0.69
CA VAL A 172 -7.45 -0.75 1.28
C VAL A 172 -8.86 -0.19 1.38
N ILE A 173 -9.27 0.15 2.60
CA ILE A 173 -10.49 0.93 2.86
C ILE A 173 -10.08 2.38 2.98
N THR A 174 -10.77 3.27 2.29
CA THR A 174 -10.48 4.70 2.28
C THR A 174 -11.71 5.49 2.67
N ALA A 175 -11.51 6.59 3.38
CA ALA A 175 -12.49 7.66 3.54
C ALA A 175 -11.87 8.95 3.01
N GLY A 176 -12.66 9.77 2.34
CA GLY A 176 -12.14 10.97 1.71
C GLY A 176 -13.17 12.07 1.58
N ILE A 177 -12.63 13.29 1.44
CA ILE A 177 -13.39 14.48 1.15
C ILE A 177 -12.81 15.07 -0.14
N ALA A 178 -13.66 15.49 -1.07
CA ALA A 178 -13.26 16.19 -2.28
C ALA A 178 -13.97 17.55 -2.38
N TYR A 179 -13.26 18.52 -2.94
CA TYR A 179 -13.80 19.83 -3.24
C TYR A 179 -13.81 20.06 -4.75
N LYS A 180 -14.94 20.50 -5.29
CA LYS A 180 -15.13 20.80 -6.71
C LYS A 180 -14.67 22.22 -7.00
N LEU A 181 -13.74 22.36 -7.93
CA LEU A 181 -13.16 23.64 -8.32
C LEU A 181 -14.02 24.37 -9.35
N PHE A 182 -14.81 23.65 -10.14
CA PHE A 182 -15.64 24.18 -11.23
C PHE A 182 -17.08 23.71 -11.09
#